data_50fafef70c11a84341ddb669c28145fd
#
_entry.id   50fafef70c11a84341ddb669c28145fd
#
_cell.length_a   1.000
_cell.length_b   1.000
_cell.length_c   1.000
_cell.angle_alpha   90.00
_cell.angle_beta   90.00
_cell.angle_gamma   90.00
#
_symmetry.space_group_name_H-M   'P 1'
#
loop_
_entity.id
_entity.type
_entity.pdbx_description
1 polymer ?
#
loop_
_entity_poly.entity_id
_entity_poly.type
_entity_poly.pdbx_seq_one_letter_code
_entity_poly.pdbx_strand_id
1 'polypeptide(L)'
;MLDRTNSEFEFRGVNHLALVCKDMAKTVRFYRDVLGMPLIKTIDLPEGSGQHFFFDIGNGDSLAFFWFANAPEGAPGIASPQALPGHGSMITAHGSMNHIAFDVPADKFDA
;
A
#
# COMPACT_ATOMS: atom_id res chain seq x y z
N MET A 1 -11.45 -26.96 -15.08
CA MET A 1 -11.24 -26.03 -13.95
C MET A 1 -12.31 -26.31 -12.90
N LEU A 2 -11.91 -26.41 -11.65
CA LEU A 2 -12.86 -26.53 -10.56
C LEU A 2 -13.57 -25.20 -10.34
N ASP A 3 -14.90 -25.26 -10.18
CA ASP A 3 -15.65 -24.10 -9.75
C ASP A 3 -15.39 -23.86 -8.26
N ARG A 4 -14.79 -22.73 -7.96
CA ARG A 4 -14.47 -22.33 -6.58
C ARG A 4 -15.09 -21.00 -6.21
N THR A 5 -16.13 -20.63 -6.92
CA THR A 5 -16.85 -19.40 -6.61
C THR A 5 -17.49 -19.50 -5.24
N ASN A 6 -17.29 -18.47 -4.43
CA ASN A 6 -17.94 -18.35 -3.14
C ASN A 6 -19.46 -18.21 -3.35
N SER A 7 -20.24 -19.08 -2.71
CA SER A 7 -21.69 -19.06 -2.83
C SER A 7 -22.39 -18.23 -1.75
N GLU A 8 -21.65 -17.74 -0.77
CA GLU A 8 -22.20 -16.96 0.33
C GLU A 8 -22.20 -15.46 0.04
N PHE A 9 -21.14 -15.00 -0.61
CA PHE A 9 -20.99 -13.59 -0.98
C PHE A 9 -20.00 -13.47 -2.13
N GLU A 10 -19.91 -12.29 -2.72
CA GLU A 10 -18.98 -12.00 -3.80
C GLU A 10 -17.85 -11.09 -3.33
N PHE A 11 -16.66 -11.30 -3.85
CA PHE A 11 -15.56 -10.34 -3.70
C PHE A 11 -15.66 -9.31 -4.83
N ARG A 12 -15.48 -8.04 -4.50
CA ARG A 12 -15.55 -6.93 -5.44
C ARG A 12 -14.25 -6.15 -5.54
N GLY A 13 -13.13 -6.86 -5.38
CA GLY A 13 -11.82 -6.26 -5.41
C GLY A 13 -11.30 -5.96 -4.01
N VAL A 14 -10.38 -5.03 -3.92
CA VAL A 14 -9.78 -4.58 -2.67
C VAL A 14 -10.49 -3.32 -2.21
N ASN A 15 -10.94 -3.28 -0.97
CA ASN A 15 -11.48 -2.04 -0.41
C ASN A 15 -10.36 -1.05 -0.15
N HIS A 16 -9.37 -1.46 0.60
CA HIS A 16 -8.17 -0.67 0.83
C HIS A 16 -7.00 -1.57 1.23
N LEU A 17 -5.79 -1.11 0.90
CA LEU A 17 -4.53 -1.69 1.32
C LEU A 17 -3.86 -0.68 2.24
N ALA A 18 -3.36 -1.12 3.38
CA ALA A 18 -2.73 -0.24 4.35
C ALA A 18 -1.25 -0.59 4.53
N LEU A 19 -0.42 0.43 4.45
CA LEU A 19 1.01 0.36 4.68
C LEU A 19 1.38 1.27 5.84
N VAL A 20 2.59 1.17 6.33
CA VAL A 20 3.10 2.05 7.39
C VAL A 20 4.18 2.94 6.79
N CYS A 21 4.05 4.25 6.97
CA CYS A 21 5.05 5.22 6.51
C CYS A 21 5.80 5.82 7.68
N LYS A 22 7.00 6.32 7.38
CA LYS A 22 7.87 6.98 8.36
C LYS A 22 7.53 8.47 8.53
N ASP A 23 7.10 9.11 7.44
CA ASP A 23 6.86 10.55 7.37
C ASP A 23 5.59 10.79 6.57
N MET A 24 4.49 11.08 7.26
CA MET A 24 3.19 11.25 6.61
C MET A 24 3.17 12.47 5.67
N ALA A 25 3.84 13.56 6.02
CA ALA A 25 3.89 14.74 5.16
C ALA A 25 4.57 14.44 3.83
N LYS A 26 5.66 13.69 3.85
CA LYS A 26 6.36 13.22 2.66
C LYS A 26 5.49 12.28 1.84
N THR A 27 4.81 11.37 2.50
CA THR A 27 3.89 10.41 1.87
C THR A 27 2.75 11.14 1.16
N VAL A 28 2.13 12.13 1.80
CA VAL A 28 1.07 12.92 1.18
C VAL A 28 1.60 13.67 -0.04
N ARG A 29 2.76 14.30 0.05
CA ARG A 29 3.35 15.01 -1.10
C ARG A 29 3.56 14.07 -2.28
N PHE A 30 4.06 12.87 -2.04
CA PHE A 30 4.32 11.93 -3.12
C PHE A 30 3.03 11.42 -3.76
N TYR A 31 2.12 10.87 -2.96
CA TYR A 31 0.93 10.22 -3.52
C TYR A 31 -0.11 11.22 -4.01
N ARG A 32 -0.32 12.32 -3.32
CA ARG A 32 -1.28 13.34 -3.74
C ARG A 32 -0.70 14.29 -4.79
N ASP A 33 0.46 14.89 -4.51
CA ASP A 33 0.96 16.00 -5.32
C ASP A 33 1.77 15.51 -6.54
N VAL A 34 2.50 14.41 -6.41
CA VAL A 34 3.26 13.85 -7.54
C VAL A 34 2.42 12.88 -8.35
N LEU A 35 1.78 11.90 -7.72
CA LEU A 35 1.00 10.89 -8.43
C LEU A 35 -0.45 11.29 -8.69
N GLY A 36 -0.95 12.32 -8.04
CA GLY A 36 -2.29 12.81 -8.29
C GLY A 36 -3.42 12.00 -7.66
N MET A 37 -3.13 11.24 -6.60
CA MET A 37 -4.17 10.51 -5.88
C MET A 37 -4.88 11.44 -4.90
N PRO A 38 -6.21 11.63 -5.00
CA PRO A 38 -6.92 12.45 -4.01
C PRO A 38 -6.78 11.89 -2.60
N LEU A 39 -6.48 12.74 -1.65
CA LEU A 39 -6.54 12.41 -0.22
C LEU A 39 -7.99 12.50 0.23
N ILE A 40 -8.61 11.35 0.50
CA ILE A 40 -10.06 11.28 0.71
C ILE A 40 -10.47 11.13 2.16
N LYS A 41 -9.56 10.72 3.03
CA LYS A 41 -9.89 10.54 4.44
C LYS A 41 -8.64 10.66 5.30
N THR A 42 -8.77 11.34 6.43
CA THR A 42 -7.72 11.44 7.44
C THR A 42 -8.30 11.10 8.80
N ILE A 43 -7.59 10.28 9.55
CA ILE A 43 -7.98 9.88 10.90
C ILE A 43 -6.79 10.13 11.81
N ASP A 44 -7.03 10.82 12.92
CA ASP A 44 -6.06 10.89 14.01
C ASP A 44 -6.32 9.72 14.96
N LEU A 45 -5.27 8.99 15.29
CA LEU A 45 -5.36 7.88 16.23
C LEU A 45 -5.38 8.41 17.65
N PRO A 46 -5.96 7.63 18.61
CA PRO A 46 -6.12 8.11 19.98
C PRO A 46 -4.81 8.52 20.65
N GLU A 47 -4.87 9.58 21.43
CA GLU A 47 -3.77 10.04 22.30
C GLU A 47 -2.48 10.42 21.55
N GLY A 48 -2.62 10.87 20.30
CA GLY A 48 -1.47 11.26 19.49
C GLY A 48 -0.57 10.09 19.07
N SER A 49 -1.08 8.85 19.12
CA SER A 49 -0.31 7.66 18.80
C SER A 49 0.04 7.55 17.32
N GLY A 50 -0.70 8.24 16.45
CA GLY A 50 -0.43 8.22 15.03
C GLY A 50 -1.55 8.77 14.18
N GLN A 51 -1.48 8.47 12.90
CA GLN A 51 -2.44 8.92 11.88
C GLN A 51 -2.71 7.80 10.91
N HIS A 52 -3.89 7.84 10.28
CA HIS A 52 -4.28 6.90 9.24
C HIS A 52 -4.95 7.67 8.10
N PHE A 53 -4.27 7.75 6.96
CA PHE A 53 -4.69 8.54 5.81
C PHE A 53 -5.00 7.65 4.63
N PHE A 54 -6.00 8.03 3.84
CA PHE A 54 -6.49 7.24 2.70
C PHE A 54 -6.41 8.07 1.43
N PHE A 55 -5.87 7.46 0.37
CA PHE A 55 -5.78 8.04 -0.97
C PHE A 55 -6.65 7.23 -1.92
N ASP A 56 -7.37 7.92 -2.78
CA ASP A 56 -8.18 7.27 -3.82
C ASP A 56 -7.28 6.73 -4.92
N ILE A 57 -7.38 5.44 -5.20
CA ILE A 57 -6.65 4.80 -6.31
C ILE A 57 -7.57 4.40 -7.46
N GLY A 58 -8.82 4.86 -7.43
CA GLY A 58 -9.81 4.56 -8.45
C GLY A 58 -10.67 3.35 -8.12
N ASN A 59 -11.73 3.20 -8.85
CA ASN A 59 -12.64 2.07 -8.75
C ASN A 59 -13.24 1.85 -7.35
N GLY A 60 -13.28 2.89 -6.52
CA GLY A 60 -13.76 2.79 -5.16
C GLY A 60 -12.76 2.23 -4.16
N ASP A 61 -11.55 1.94 -4.60
CA ASP A 61 -10.50 1.38 -3.76
C ASP A 61 -9.58 2.47 -3.24
N SER A 62 -8.90 2.20 -2.13
CA SER A 62 -7.98 3.15 -1.50
C SER A 62 -6.63 2.54 -1.19
N LEU A 63 -5.60 3.37 -1.25
CA LEU A 63 -4.30 3.09 -0.66
C LEU A 63 -4.22 3.88 0.64
N ALA A 64 -3.99 3.19 1.75
CA ALA A 64 -3.99 3.81 3.07
C ALA A 64 -2.60 3.72 3.69
N PHE A 65 -2.27 4.72 4.49
CA PHE A 65 -1.03 4.73 5.24
C PHE A 65 -1.31 4.99 6.71
N PHE A 66 -0.66 4.20 7.55
CA PHE A 66 -0.50 4.51 8.96
C PHE A 66 0.83 5.23 9.16
N TRP A 67 0.83 6.20 10.04
CA TRP A 67 2.02 6.69 10.69
C TRP A 67 1.87 6.43 12.19
N PHE A 68 2.87 5.80 12.79
CA PHE A 68 2.90 5.55 14.23
C PHE A 68 4.10 6.26 14.83
N ALA A 69 3.88 6.95 15.95
CA ALA A 69 4.94 7.70 16.62
C ALA A 69 6.16 6.85 17.01
N ASN A 70 5.93 5.57 17.28
CA ASN A 70 6.96 4.67 17.79
C ASN A 70 7.20 3.47 16.87
N ALA A 71 6.87 3.55 15.59
CA ALA A 71 7.11 2.45 14.67
C ALA A 71 8.63 2.22 14.52
N PRO A 72 9.08 0.98 14.58
CA PRO A 72 10.50 0.68 14.36
C PRO A 72 10.85 0.82 12.89
N GLU A 73 12.15 0.97 12.61
CA GLU A 73 12.64 0.94 11.23
C GLU A 73 12.42 -0.45 10.64
N GLY A 74 12.03 -0.45 9.38
CA GLY A 74 11.82 -1.68 8.62
C GLY A 74 12.78 -1.80 7.46
N ALA A 75 12.64 -2.89 6.73
CA ALA A 75 13.33 -3.08 5.46
C ALA A 75 12.28 -3.32 4.38
N PRO A 76 12.44 -2.75 3.18
CA PRO A 76 11.45 -2.90 2.12
C PRO A 76 11.14 -4.36 1.80
N GLY A 77 9.86 -4.70 1.82
CA GLY A 77 9.36 -6.01 1.41
C GLY A 77 9.56 -7.16 2.38
N ILE A 78 10.22 -6.95 3.53
CA ILE A 78 10.60 -8.06 4.39
C ILE A 78 10.64 -7.69 5.87
N ALA A 79 10.49 -8.70 6.71
CA ALA A 79 10.72 -8.58 8.14
C ALA A 79 12.22 -8.71 8.50
N SER A 80 12.98 -9.45 7.69
CA SER A 80 14.42 -9.67 7.90
C SER A 80 15.12 -9.63 6.54
N PRO A 81 16.03 -8.66 6.31
CA PRO A 81 16.67 -8.50 5.00
C PRO A 81 17.54 -9.70 4.64
N GLN A 82 17.21 -10.34 3.52
CA GLN A 82 18.02 -11.42 2.97
C GLN A 82 17.99 -11.36 1.45
N ALA A 83 19.14 -11.53 0.82
CA ALA A 83 19.21 -11.65 -0.62
C ALA A 83 18.53 -12.95 -1.06
N LEU A 84 17.77 -12.89 -2.13
CA LEU A 84 17.14 -14.07 -2.71
C LEU A 84 18.18 -14.79 -3.58
N PRO A 85 18.56 -16.05 -3.26
CA PRO A 85 19.57 -16.77 -4.02
C PRO A 85 19.24 -16.86 -5.51
N GLY A 86 20.21 -16.53 -6.37
CA GLY A 86 20.05 -16.56 -7.82
C GLY A 86 19.32 -15.37 -8.42
N HIS A 87 18.95 -14.37 -7.63
CA HIS A 87 18.18 -13.20 -8.09
C HIS A 87 18.89 -11.87 -7.84
N GLY A 88 20.21 -11.88 -7.78
CA GLY A 88 21.01 -10.66 -7.65
C GLY A 88 20.80 -9.97 -6.31
N SER A 89 20.41 -8.68 -6.36
CA SER A 89 20.20 -7.88 -5.17
C SER A 89 18.76 -7.85 -4.67
N MET A 90 17.88 -8.67 -5.24
CA MET A 90 16.48 -8.73 -4.80
C MET A 90 16.39 -9.22 -3.35
N ILE A 91 15.66 -8.48 -2.53
CA ILE A 91 15.45 -8.76 -1.12
C ILE A 91 13.96 -9.05 -0.91
N THR A 92 13.65 -10.23 -0.40
CA THR A 92 12.27 -10.63 -0.13
C THR A 92 12.22 -11.75 0.89
N ALA A 93 11.04 -12.10 1.37
CA ALA A 93 10.84 -13.17 2.33
C ALA A 93 9.44 -13.76 2.19
N HIS A 94 9.24 -14.97 2.69
CA HIS A 94 7.91 -15.57 2.73
C HIS A 94 6.95 -14.67 3.51
N GLY A 95 5.76 -14.42 2.96
CA GLY A 95 4.74 -13.62 3.61
C GLY A 95 4.92 -12.12 3.49
N SER A 96 6.04 -11.64 2.94
CA SER A 96 6.24 -10.21 2.72
C SER A 96 5.48 -9.73 1.50
N MET A 97 5.11 -8.45 1.50
CA MET A 97 4.57 -7.81 0.31
C MET A 97 5.72 -7.40 -0.60
N ASN A 98 5.82 -8.03 -1.76
CA ASN A 98 6.88 -7.73 -2.71
C ASN A 98 6.65 -6.38 -3.40
N HIS A 99 5.44 -6.16 -3.93
CA HIS A 99 5.09 -4.90 -4.59
C HIS A 99 3.58 -4.74 -4.70
N ILE A 100 3.16 -3.53 -5.00
CA ILE A 100 1.82 -3.22 -5.45
C ILE A 100 1.91 -2.63 -6.86
N ALA A 101 1.01 -3.05 -7.73
CA ALA A 101 0.92 -2.51 -9.09
C ALA A 101 -0.40 -1.79 -9.26
N PHE A 102 -0.35 -0.57 -9.79
CA PHE A 102 -1.55 0.18 -10.11
C PHE A 102 -1.90 -0.02 -11.58
N ASP A 103 -3.17 -0.18 -11.87
CA ASP A 103 -3.69 -0.28 -13.21
C ASP A 103 -3.96 1.13 -13.74
N VAL A 104 -3.32 1.48 -14.84
CA VAL A 104 -3.54 2.76 -15.52
C VAL A 104 -3.83 2.49 -17.00
N PRO A 105 -4.61 3.37 -17.69
CA PRO A 105 -4.84 3.19 -19.12
C PRO A 105 -3.52 3.17 -19.90
N ALA A 106 -3.43 2.26 -20.87
CA ALA A 106 -2.21 2.08 -21.65
C ALA A 106 -1.77 3.38 -22.37
N ASP A 107 -2.73 4.16 -22.85
CA ASP A 107 -2.46 5.43 -23.53
C ASP A 107 -2.02 6.56 -22.60
N LYS A 108 -2.06 6.33 -21.28
CA LYS A 108 -1.62 7.28 -20.26
C LYS A 108 -0.34 6.85 -19.55
N PHE A 109 0.20 5.69 -19.91
CA PHE A 109 1.31 5.10 -19.17
C PHE A 109 2.57 5.97 -19.17
N ASP A 110 2.83 6.69 -20.26
CA ASP A 110 4.01 7.54 -20.41
C ASP A 110 3.81 8.97 -19.89
N ALA A 111 2.65 9.24 -19.31
CA ALA A 111 2.34 10.59 -18.81
C ALA A 111 3.17 10.97 -17.57
#